data_47dba9f096d1e39c59ccd5325e7e19a2
#
_entry.id   47dba9f096d1e39c59ccd5325e7e19a2
#
_cell.length_a   1.000
_cell.length_b   1.000
_cell.length_c   1.000
_cell.angle_alpha   90.00
_cell.angle_beta   90.00
_cell.angle_gamma   90.00
#
_symmetry.space_group_name_H-M   'P 1'
#
loop_
_entity.id
_entity.type
_entity.pdbx_description
1 polymer ?
#
loop_
_entity_poly.entity_id
_entity_poly.type
_entity_poly.pdbx_seq_one_letter_code
_entity_poly.pdbx_strand_id
1 'polypeptide(L)'
;MINVLTKKHFLILFFGSLYGSLAAQSYLGFNVDNDLYFGSDRYYSSGIFLEYGFHRKVKSDSTNKKHFISKHWTLGQEINTPSLHKTIDKKDMDFPYSGWLFLRFSKERYKNSDFGFGWGVTFGVSGAEASLAKKMQNTYHILVLNLEELSWSFSIPQAFHINAQTSFSSGIIIRQNIKFVQQSHLEFGTFRIGAKTKFGLQLGNLQGLPFFGYRLE
;
A
#
# COMPACT_ATOMS: atom_id res chain seq x y z
N MET A 1 -38.80 1.58 6.49
CA MET A 1 -38.64 1.34 5.02
C MET A 1 -37.86 2.52 4.43
N ILE A 2 -36.56 2.40 4.32
CA ILE A 2 -35.72 3.43 3.68
C ILE A 2 -35.84 3.22 2.17
N ASN A 3 -36.35 4.24 1.51
CA ASN A 3 -36.81 4.25 0.13
C ASN A 3 -35.70 3.77 -0.84
N VAL A 4 -35.93 2.73 -1.60
CA VAL A 4 -35.07 2.18 -2.65
C VAL A 4 -34.65 3.24 -3.68
N LEU A 5 -35.49 4.28 -3.85
CA LEU A 5 -35.21 5.43 -4.72
C LEU A 5 -33.98 6.25 -4.25
N THR A 6 -33.81 6.43 -2.93
CA THR A 6 -32.68 7.21 -2.39
C THR A 6 -31.32 6.50 -2.58
N LYS A 7 -31.31 5.17 -2.55
CA LYS A 7 -30.09 4.38 -2.81
C LYS A 7 -29.65 4.46 -4.27
N LYS A 8 -30.58 4.44 -5.23
CA LYS A 8 -30.27 4.58 -6.66
C LYS A 8 -29.71 5.98 -7.00
N HIS A 9 -30.29 7.03 -6.42
CA HIS A 9 -29.80 8.39 -6.67
C HIS A 9 -28.43 8.64 -6.02
N PHE A 10 -28.16 8.05 -4.86
CA PHE A 10 -26.82 8.12 -4.23
C PHE A 10 -25.78 7.38 -5.07
N LEU A 11 -26.11 6.23 -5.63
CA LEU A 11 -25.21 5.47 -6.50
C LEU A 11 -24.90 6.22 -7.80
N ILE A 12 -25.93 6.83 -8.42
CA ILE A 12 -25.78 7.64 -9.64
C ILE A 12 -24.96 8.91 -9.38
N LEU A 13 -25.16 9.58 -8.25
CA LEU A 13 -24.36 10.72 -7.83
C LEU A 13 -22.91 10.32 -7.53
N PHE A 14 -22.69 9.18 -6.91
CA PHE A 14 -21.35 8.64 -6.64
C PHE A 14 -20.62 8.29 -7.93
N PHE A 15 -21.27 7.60 -8.87
CA PHE A 15 -20.67 7.31 -10.18
C PHE A 15 -20.62 8.52 -11.11
N GLY A 16 -21.56 9.47 -11.01
CA GLY A 16 -21.55 10.71 -11.78
C GLY A 16 -20.42 11.66 -11.38
N SER A 17 -20.04 11.69 -10.10
CA SER A 17 -18.89 12.48 -9.62
C SER A 17 -17.53 11.92 -10.07
N LEU A 18 -17.47 10.65 -10.48
CA LEU A 18 -16.28 10.02 -11.05
C LEU A 18 -16.00 10.45 -12.51
N TYR A 19 -16.98 11.02 -13.21
CA TYR A 19 -16.80 11.55 -14.57
C TYR A 19 -16.31 13.00 -14.61
N GLY A 20 -16.14 13.66 -13.44
CA GLY A 20 -15.60 15.01 -13.35
C GLY A 20 -14.09 15.05 -13.60
N SER A 21 -13.70 15.42 -14.82
CA SER A 21 -12.32 15.73 -15.24
C SER A 21 -11.30 14.60 -15.07
N LEU A 22 -11.41 13.59 -15.88
CA LEU A 22 -10.31 12.71 -16.24
C LEU A 22 -9.28 13.46 -17.13
N ALA A 23 -8.67 14.52 -16.62
CA ALA A 23 -7.36 14.91 -17.09
C ALA A 23 -6.40 13.79 -16.70
N ALA A 24 -5.90 13.04 -17.66
CA ALA A 24 -5.21 11.76 -17.61
C ALA A 24 -3.94 11.67 -16.73
N GLN A 25 -3.95 12.14 -15.50
CA GLN A 25 -2.78 12.18 -14.61
C GLN A 25 -3.07 11.80 -13.16
N SER A 26 -4.32 11.45 -12.83
CA SER A 26 -4.68 10.96 -11.50
C SER A 26 -5.23 9.54 -11.59
N TYR A 27 -5.05 8.76 -10.52
CA TYR A 27 -5.59 7.42 -10.38
C TYR A 27 -6.14 7.18 -8.98
N LEU A 28 -7.11 6.31 -8.92
CA LEU A 28 -7.61 5.72 -7.68
C LEU A 28 -7.34 4.22 -7.76
N GLY A 29 -6.67 3.67 -6.75
CA GLY A 29 -6.35 2.25 -6.63
C GLY A 29 -7.04 1.65 -5.41
N PHE A 30 -7.52 0.43 -5.54
CA PHE A 30 -7.97 -0.40 -4.44
C PHE A 30 -7.27 -1.74 -4.53
N ASN A 31 -6.61 -2.15 -3.44
CA ASN A 31 -5.87 -3.39 -3.37
C ASN A 31 -6.26 -4.16 -2.13
N VAL A 32 -6.41 -5.45 -2.29
CA VAL A 32 -6.64 -6.40 -1.20
C VAL A 32 -5.66 -7.54 -1.34
N ASP A 33 -4.81 -7.70 -0.35
CA ASP A 33 -3.89 -8.81 -0.22
C ASP A 33 -4.44 -9.78 0.83
N ASN A 34 -4.36 -11.08 0.57
CA ASN A 34 -4.76 -12.11 1.52
C ASN A 34 -3.94 -13.38 1.29
N ASP A 35 -3.49 -14.02 2.36
CA ASP A 35 -2.71 -15.25 2.32
C ASP A 35 -3.56 -16.53 2.20
N LEU A 36 -4.87 -16.43 2.22
CA LEU A 36 -5.80 -17.56 2.07
C LEU A 36 -5.54 -18.42 0.83
N TYR A 37 -4.98 -17.85 -0.24
CA TYR A 37 -4.57 -18.61 -1.44
C TYR A 37 -3.52 -19.69 -1.16
N PHE A 38 -2.74 -19.54 -0.09
CA PHE A 38 -1.70 -20.50 0.30
C PHE A 38 -2.14 -21.43 1.42
N GLY A 39 -3.40 -21.30 1.91
CA GLY A 39 -3.95 -22.14 2.98
C GLY A 39 -3.28 -21.95 4.34
N SER A 40 -2.53 -20.88 4.51
CA SER A 40 -1.80 -20.58 5.73
C SER A 40 -2.12 -19.18 6.22
N ASP A 41 -2.95 -19.07 7.22
CA ASP A 41 -3.17 -17.80 7.94
C ASP A 41 -2.03 -17.58 8.94
N ARG A 42 -0.85 -17.18 8.43
CA ARG A 42 0.38 -17.01 9.21
C ARG A 42 1.06 -15.70 8.92
N TYR A 43 1.47 -15.00 9.98
CA TYR A 43 2.19 -13.73 9.91
C TYR A 43 1.41 -12.65 9.17
N TYR A 44 1.78 -12.28 7.97
CA TYR A 44 1.00 -11.32 7.17
C TYR A 44 -0.25 -12.00 6.62
N SER A 45 -1.39 -11.77 7.26
CA SER A 45 -2.66 -12.43 6.89
C SER A 45 -3.43 -11.66 5.85
N SER A 46 -3.50 -10.36 5.97
CA SER A 46 -4.23 -9.52 5.01
C SER A 46 -3.80 -8.07 5.02
N GLY A 47 -4.02 -7.40 3.89
CA GLY A 47 -3.91 -5.96 3.73
C GLY A 47 -5.01 -5.41 2.84
N ILE A 48 -5.51 -4.24 3.19
CA ILE A 48 -6.46 -3.46 2.40
C ILE A 48 -5.88 -2.07 2.21
N PHE A 49 -5.76 -1.65 0.95
CA PHE A 49 -5.14 -0.38 0.61
C PHE A 49 -6.01 0.40 -0.35
N LEU A 50 -6.30 1.64 0.00
CA LEU A 50 -6.93 2.62 -0.86
C LEU A 50 -5.89 3.66 -1.24
N GLU A 51 -5.66 3.83 -2.52
CA GLU A 51 -4.65 4.73 -3.04
C GLU A 51 -5.25 5.80 -3.93
N TYR A 52 -4.76 7.01 -3.74
CA TYR A 52 -5.01 8.12 -4.64
C TYR A 52 -3.69 8.77 -5.03
N GLY A 53 -3.46 8.90 -6.31
CA GLY A 53 -2.23 9.50 -6.80
C GLY A 53 -2.42 10.32 -8.06
N PHE A 54 -1.45 11.17 -8.32
CA PHE A 54 -1.38 11.91 -9.57
C PHE A 54 0.05 12.11 -10.05
N HIS A 55 0.20 12.15 -11.37
CA HIS A 55 1.45 12.38 -12.05
C HIS A 55 1.40 13.70 -12.80
N ARG A 56 2.43 14.52 -12.65
CA ARG A 56 2.56 15.78 -13.37
C ARG A 56 3.85 15.79 -14.18
N LYS A 57 3.75 16.04 -15.48
CA LYS A 57 4.89 16.37 -16.32
C LYS A 57 5.31 17.81 -16.03
N VAL A 58 6.59 18.01 -15.73
CA VAL A 58 7.17 19.34 -15.54
C VAL A 58 8.15 19.60 -16.68
N LYS A 59 7.92 20.65 -17.45
CA LYS A 59 8.90 21.10 -18.44
C LYS A 59 10.09 21.71 -17.69
N SER A 60 11.30 21.34 -18.06
CA SER A 60 12.51 22.01 -17.58
C SER A 60 12.89 23.10 -18.57
N ASP A 61 13.04 24.32 -18.08
CA ASP A 61 13.29 25.52 -18.91
C ASP A 61 14.61 25.53 -19.67
N SER A 62 15.57 24.69 -19.31
CA SER A 62 16.95 24.83 -19.85
C SER A 62 17.49 23.64 -20.64
N THR A 63 16.86 22.48 -20.64
CA THR A 63 17.49 21.27 -21.21
C THR A 63 16.56 20.29 -21.93
N ASN A 64 15.36 20.64 -22.34
CA ASN A 64 14.38 19.73 -23.01
C ASN A 64 14.16 18.37 -22.29
N LYS A 65 14.64 18.21 -21.05
CA LYS A 65 14.53 16.99 -20.27
C LYS A 65 13.20 16.97 -19.52
N LYS A 66 12.39 15.98 -19.80
CA LYS A 66 11.08 15.80 -19.17
C LYS A 66 11.27 15.28 -17.74
N HIS A 67 10.75 16.02 -16.76
CA HIS A 67 10.65 15.59 -15.38
C HIS A 67 9.21 15.18 -15.08
N PHE A 68 9.07 14.15 -14.24
CA PHE A 68 7.78 13.77 -13.72
C PHE A 68 7.80 13.94 -12.20
N ILE A 69 6.72 14.45 -11.65
CA ILE A 69 6.46 14.44 -10.22
C ILE A 69 5.24 13.56 -10.00
N SER A 70 5.40 12.58 -9.12
CA SER A 70 4.33 11.72 -8.64
C SER A 70 4.04 12.04 -7.18
N LYS A 71 2.78 12.10 -6.82
CA LYS A 71 2.33 12.23 -5.44
C LYS A 71 1.27 11.17 -5.18
N HIS A 72 1.38 10.50 -4.05
CA HIS A 72 0.51 9.39 -3.67
C HIS A 72 0.04 9.56 -2.23
N TRP A 73 -1.21 9.23 -2.02
CA TRP A 73 -1.81 9.03 -0.71
C TRP A 73 -2.24 7.57 -0.62
N THR A 74 -1.88 6.90 0.47
CA THR A 74 -2.32 5.52 0.72
C THR A 74 -2.94 5.47 2.10
N LEU A 75 -4.20 5.08 2.18
CA LEU A 75 -4.83 4.61 3.41
C LEU A 75 -4.72 3.09 3.41
N GLY A 76 -3.99 2.55 4.38
CA GLY A 76 -3.70 1.12 4.45
C GLY A 76 -4.08 0.52 5.79
N GLN A 77 -4.57 -0.72 5.74
CA GLN A 77 -4.80 -1.60 6.88
C GLN A 77 -4.03 -2.89 6.65
N GLU A 78 -3.14 -3.24 7.58
CA GLU A 78 -2.41 -4.52 7.58
C GLU A 78 -2.79 -5.32 8.83
N ILE A 79 -2.93 -6.63 8.67
CA ILE A 79 -3.21 -7.57 9.75
C ILE A 79 -2.19 -8.70 9.70
N ASN A 80 -1.58 -8.98 10.85
CA ASN A 80 -0.67 -10.10 11.00
C ASN A 80 -1.16 -11.01 12.13
N THR A 81 -1.08 -12.32 11.90
CA THR A 81 -1.63 -13.37 12.76
C THR A 81 -0.51 -14.33 13.21
N PRO A 82 -0.48 -14.80 14.45
CA PRO A 82 0.45 -15.84 14.87
C PRO A 82 0.19 -17.15 14.11
N SER A 83 1.19 -18.02 14.01
CA SER A 83 1.03 -19.31 13.33
C SER A 83 0.01 -20.22 14.02
N LEU A 84 -0.09 -20.15 15.35
CA LEU A 84 -1.08 -20.83 16.18
C LEU A 84 -2.18 -19.85 16.62
N HIS A 85 -2.95 -19.35 15.67
CA HIS A 85 -3.96 -18.32 15.91
C HIS A 85 -5.22 -18.82 16.65
N LYS A 86 -5.44 -20.13 16.74
CA LYS A 86 -6.60 -20.72 17.45
C LYS A 86 -6.39 -20.88 18.94
N THR A 87 -5.17 -20.73 19.45
CA THR A 87 -4.90 -20.81 20.89
C THR A 87 -5.24 -19.50 21.60
N ILE A 88 -5.65 -19.64 22.85
CA ILE A 88 -5.85 -18.51 23.77
C ILE A 88 -4.58 -18.29 24.61
N ASP A 89 -3.77 -19.34 24.77
CA ASP A 89 -2.58 -19.27 25.62
C ASP A 89 -1.46 -18.53 24.87
N LYS A 90 -1.08 -17.42 25.47
CA LYS A 90 0.02 -16.58 24.98
C LYS A 90 1.35 -17.33 24.84
N LYS A 91 1.57 -18.36 25.66
CA LYS A 91 2.81 -19.14 25.64
C LYS A 91 2.96 -19.98 24.37
N ASP A 92 1.85 -20.33 23.75
CA ASP A 92 1.81 -21.15 22.54
C ASP A 92 1.89 -20.30 21.27
N MET A 93 1.82 -18.97 21.39
CA MET A 93 1.91 -18.07 20.25
C MET A 93 3.37 -17.71 19.98
N ASP A 94 3.82 -17.98 18.77
CA ASP A 94 5.17 -17.66 18.28
C ASP A 94 5.33 -16.16 17.94
N PHE A 95 4.21 -15.47 17.68
CA PHE A 95 4.18 -14.07 17.30
C PHE A 95 2.90 -13.41 17.84
N PRO A 96 2.91 -12.13 18.25
CA PRO A 96 1.70 -11.43 18.63
C PRO A 96 0.83 -11.10 17.41
N TYR A 97 -0.49 -11.06 17.60
CA TYR A 97 -1.37 -10.40 16.65
C TYR A 97 -0.93 -8.94 16.46
N SER A 98 -0.94 -8.49 15.24
CA SER A 98 -0.56 -7.12 14.88
C SER A 98 -1.56 -6.52 13.93
N GLY A 99 -2.08 -5.36 14.29
CA GLY A 99 -2.87 -4.51 13.41
C GLY A 99 -2.16 -3.19 13.17
N TRP A 100 -2.18 -2.73 11.92
CA TRP A 100 -1.60 -1.46 11.51
C TRP A 100 -2.54 -0.71 10.56
N LEU A 101 -3.12 0.40 11.03
CA LEU A 101 -3.93 1.32 10.21
C LEU A 101 -3.13 2.59 10.00
N PHE A 102 -2.93 3.00 8.75
CA PHE A 102 -2.08 4.14 8.45
C PHE A 102 -2.54 4.98 7.27
N LEU A 103 -2.14 6.24 7.29
CA LEU A 103 -2.17 7.16 6.17
C LEU A 103 -0.74 7.52 5.79
N ARG A 104 -0.37 7.23 4.54
CA ARG A 104 0.94 7.53 3.96
C ARG A 104 0.80 8.59 2.89
N PHE A 105 1.70 9.56 2.91
CA PHE A 105 1.94 10.48 1.82
C PHE A 105 3.32 10.24 1.24
N SER A 106 3.42 10.16 -0.08
CA SER A 106 4.69 10.04 -0.80
C SER A 106 4.75 11.01 -1.97
N LYS A 107 5.94 11.56 -2.19
CA LYS A 107 6.25 12.40 -3.34
C LYS A 107 7.53 11.92 -3.99
N GLU A 108 7.46 11.65 -5.28
CA GLU A 108 8.59 11.18 -6.07
C GLU A 108 8.84 12.10 -7.24
N ARG A 109 10.10 12.30 -7.56
CA ARG A 109 10.54 13.08 -8.71
C ARG A 109 11.43 12.21 -9.59
N TYR A 110 11.03 12.07 -10.83
CA TYR A 110 11.76 11.32 -11.84
C TYR A 110 12.43 12.29 -12.81
N LYS A 111 13.74 12.15 -12.94
CA LYS A 111 14.57 12.93 -13.86
C LYS A 111 14.95 12.03 -15.02
N ASN A 112 14.42 12.35 -16.22
CA ASN A 112 14.50 11.47 -17.38
C ASN A 112 13.78 10.13 -17.15
N SER A 113 14.07 9.14 -17.96
CA SER A 113 13.54 7.79 -17.85
C SER A 113 14.33 6.89 -16.89
N ASP A 114 15.39 7.40 -16.25
CA ASP A 114 16.42 6.51 -15.68
C ASP A 114 16.76 6.78 -14.22
N PHE A 115 16.26 7.85 -13.64
CA PHE A 115 16.53 8.24 -12.28
C PHE A 115 15.29 8.78 -11.57
N GLY A 116 15.02 8.29 -10.37
CA GLY A 116 13.95 8.77 -9.51
C GLY A 116 14.40 8.89 -8.05
N PHE A 117 13.92 9.90 -7.37
CA PHE A 117 14.08 10.08 -5.94
C PHE A 117 12.75 10.49 -5.33
N GLY A 118 12.43 9.90 -4.19
CA GLY A 118 11.21 10.16 -3.46
C GLY A 118 11.42 10.27 -1.96
N TRP A 119 10.43 10.85 -1.32
CA TRP A 119 10.31 10.88 0.13
C TRP A 119 8.84 10.79 0.52
N GLY A 120 8.58 10.39 1.73
CA GLY A 120 7.23 10.32 2.27
C GLY A 120 7.20 10.29 3.78
N VAL A 121 5.99 10.43 4.31
CA VAL A 121 5.68 10.28 5.73
C VAL A 121 4.46 9.39 5.90
N THR A 122 4.48 8.59 6.95
CA THR A 122 3.39 7.71 7.33
C THR A 122 2.99 8.02 8.76
N PHE A 123 1.71 8.20 8.98
CA PHE A 123 1.08 8.32 10.30
C PHE A 123 0.15 7.14 10.48
N GLY A 124 0.17 6.51 11.64
CA GLY A 124 -0.72 5.37 11.86
C GLY A 124 -0.84 4.96 13.30
N VAL A 125 -1.70 3.98 13.52
CA VAL A 125 -1.96 3.41 14.83
C VAL A 125 -1.82 1.88 14.77
N SER A 126 -1.13 1.33 15.76
CA SER A 126 -0.98 -0.12 15.94
C SER A 126 -1.95 -0.66 16.99
N GLY A 127 -2.04 -2.00 17.06
CA GLY A 127 -2.79 -2.72 18.07
C GLY A 127 -4.15 -3.19 17.61
N ALA A 128 -4.76 -4.08 18.37
CA ALA A 128 -5.99 -4.78 18.01
C ALA A 128 -7.17 -3.86 17.72
N GLU A 129 -7.45 -2.93 18.64
CA GLU A 129 -8.64 -2.08 18.60
C GLU A 129 -8.38 -0.77 17.86
N ALA A 130 -7.26 -0.06 18.15
CA ALA A 130 -6.95 1.24 17.55
C ALA A 130 -6.77 1.15 16.04
N SER A 131 -6.24 0.04 15.54
CA SER A 131 -6.10 -0.21 14.10
C SER A 131 -7.34 -0.82 13.46
N LEU A 132 -8.40 -1.11 14.21
CA LEU A 132 -9.60 -1.83 13.78
C LEU A 132 -9.35 -3.28 13.29
N ALA A 133 -8.14 -3.80 13.43
CA ALA A 133 -7.72 -5.08 12.85
C ALA A 133 -8.51 -6.25 13.42
N LYS A 134 -8.65 -6.35 14.75
CA LYS A 134 -9.45 -7.38 15.41
C LYS A 134 -10.90 -7.38 14.92
N LYS A 135 -11.52 -6.21 14.87
CA LYS A 135 -12.91 -6.08 14.41
C LYS A 135 -13.05 -6.52 12.95
N MET A 136 -12.14 -6.10 12.08
CA MET A 136 -12.20 -6.45 10.66
C MET A 136 -11.97 -7.94 10.44
N GLN A 137 -10.94 -8.53 11.06
CA GLN A 137 -10.64 -9.94 10.92
C GLN A 137 -11.77 -10.83 11.46
N ASN A 138 -12.27 -10.56 12.67
CA ASN A 138 -13.34 -11.35 13.27
C ASN A 138 -14.66 -11.21 12.51
N THR A 139 -14.97 -10.00 12.01
CA THR A 139 -16.14 -9.82 11.14
C THR A 139 -16.03 -10.67 9.87
N TYR A 140 -14.84 -10.71 9.24
CA TYR A 140 -14.61 -11.53 8.06
C TYR A 140 -14.70 -13.03 8.38
N HIS A 141 -14.12 -13.49 9.49
CA HIS A 141 -14.22 -14.88 9.95
C HIS A 141 -15.67 -15.31 10.13
N ILE A 142 -16.48 -14.52 10.82
CA ILE A 142 -17.88 -14.87 11.09
C ILE A 142 -18.72 -14.82 9.81
N LEU A 143 -18.68 -13.69 9.10
CA LEU A 143 -19.64 -13.40 8.02
C LEU A 143 -19.27 -14.04 6.68
N VAL A 144 -17.99 -14.27 6.42
CA VAL A 144 -17.52 -14.77 5.12
C VAL A 144 -17.06 -16.21 5.21
N LEU A 145 -16.26 -16.54 6.22
CA LEU A 145 -15.68 -17.88 6.35
C LEU A 145 -16.54 -18.83 7.20
N ASN A 146 -17.53 -18.33 7.91
CA ASN A 146 -18.34 -19.08 8.88
C ASN A 146 -17.46 -19.81 9.92
N LEU A 147 -16.44 -19.11 10.41
CA LEU A 147 -15.49 -19.58 11.42
C LEU A 147 -15.69 -18.82 12.73
N GLU A 148 -15.10 -19.34 13.80
CA GLU A 148 -15.08 -18.68 15.11
C GLU A 148 -14.20 -17.43 15.12
N GLU A 149 -14.49 -16.53 16.07
CA GLU A 149 -13.66 -15.36 16.32
C GLU A 149 -12.25 -15.75 16.78
N LEU A 150 -11.25 -15.01 16.34
CA LEU A 150 -9.90 -15.11 16.85
C LEU A 150 -9.76 -14.34 18.17
N SER A 151 -8.99 -14.89 19.08
CA SER A 151 -8.92 -14.39 20.47
C SER A 151 -8.29 -13.00 20.59
N TRP A 152 -7.27 -12.72 19.78
CA TRP A 152 -6.42 -11.52 19.92
C TRP A 152 -5.87 -11.33 21.35
N SER A 153 -5.74 -12.43 22.10
CA SER A 153 -5.32 -12.45 23.52
C SER A 153 -3.89 -11.95 23.71
N PHE A 154 -3.04 -12.13 22.71
CA PHE A 154 -1.70 -11.61 22.67
C PHE A 154 -1.51 -10.74 21.42
N SER A 155 -1.58 -9.43 21.58
CA SER A 155 -1.43 -8.46 20.50
C SER A 155 -0.37 -7.41 20.84
N ILE A 156 0.19 -6.77 19.80
CA ILE A 156 1.08 -5.63 19.99
C ILE A 156 0.34 -4.47 20.67
N PRO A 157 1.05 -3.62 21.42
CA PRO A 157 0.45 -2.47 22.10
C PRO A 157 -0.26 -1.52 21.13
N GLN A 158 -1.29 -0.86 21.64
CA GLN A 158 -1.91 0.26 20.94
C GLN A 158 -1.03 1.48 21.08
N ALA A 159 -0.57 2.01 19.95
CA ALA A 159 0.29 3.18 19.93
C ALA A 159 0.10 3.97 18.63
N PHE A 160 0.36 5.28 18.71
CA PHE A 160 0.49 6.14 17.55
C PHE A 160 1.93 6.12 17.04
N HIS A 161 2.09 6.12 15.73
CA HIS A 161 3.41 6.01 15.10
C HIS A 161 3.57 7.04 13.98
N ILE A 162 4.83 7.45 13.80
CA ILE A 162 5.27 8.29 12.69
C ILE A 162 6.50 7.64 12.08
N ASN A 163 6.46 7.46 10.74
CA ASN A 163 7.60 6.98 9.98
C ASN A 163 7.91 7.94 8.83
N ALA A 164 9.20 8.21 8.61
CA ALA A 164 9.71 8.85 7.42
C ALA A 164 10.23 7.80 6.45
N GLN A 165 10.11 8.06 5.16
CA GLN A 165 10.59 7.15 4.14
C GLN A 165 11.27 7.90 3.00
N THR A 166 12.21 7.24 2.34
CA THR A 166 12.85 7.72 1.12
C THR A 166 12.94 6.60 0.11
N SER A 167 12.78 6.92 -1.16
CA SER A 167 12.89 5.99 -2.27
C SER A 167 13.90 6.49 -3.30
N PHE A 168 14.58 5.55 -3.91
CA PHE A 168 15.53 5.77 -4.97
C PHE A 168 15.31 4.76 -6.08
N SER A 169 15.16 5.24 -7.32
CA SER A 169 14.97 4.37 -8.48
C SER A 169 15.99 4.72 -9.55
N SER A 170 16.57 3.71 -10.16
CA SER A 170 17.48 3.89 -11.29
C SER A 170 17.23 2.85 -12.38
N GLY A 171 17.56 3.23 -13.62
CA GLY A 171 17.49 2.35 -14.76
C GLY A 171 18.72 2.51 -15.66
N ILE A 172 19.31 1.40 -16.07
CA ILE A 172 20.50 1.35 -16.95
C ILE A 172 20.10 0.59 -18.23
N ILE A 173 20.14 1.27 -19.37
CA ILE A 173 19.91 0.64 -20.66
C ILE A 173 21.15 -0.16 -21.04
N ILE A 174 21.01 -1.50 -21.13
CA ILE A 174 22.07 -2.42 -21.52
C ILE A 174 22.11 -2.56 -23.05
N ARG A 175 20.93 -2.66 -23.65
CA ARG A 175 20.71 -2.72 -25.10
C ARG A 175 19.42 -1.97 -25.45
N GLN A 176 19.16 -1.77 -26.75
CA GLN A 176 17.96 -1.05 -27.21
C GLN A 176 16.64 -1.65 -26.67
N ASN A 177 16.64 -2.93 -26.34
CA ASN A 177 15.47 -3.69 -25.86
C ASN A 177 15.69 -4.32 -24.48
N ILE A 178 16.77 -3.97 -23.76
CA ILE A 178 17.08 -4.51 -22.44
C ILE A 178 17.48 -3.37 -21.51
N LYS A 179 16.75 -3.22 -20.42
CA LYS A 179 17.03 -2.25 -19.35
C LYS A 179 17.06 -2.95 -18.01
N PHE A 180 18.13 -2.75 -17.26
CA PHE A 180 18.19 -3.11 -15.85
C PHE A 180 17.57 -1.99 -15.02
N VAL A 181 16.74 -2.35 -14.06
CA VAL A 181 16.07 -1.40 -13.16
C VAL A 181 16.29 -1.80 -11.72
N GLN A 182 16.47 -0.80 -10.88
CA GLN A 182 16.66 -0.94 -9.45
C GLN A 182 15.77 0.06 -8.72
N GLN A 183 15.17 -0.37 -7.60
CA GLN A 183 14.47 0.51 -6.67
C GLN A 183 14.87 0.15 -5.24
N SER A 184 15.29 1.15 -4.49
CA SER A 184 15.53 1.05 -3.05
C SER A 184 14.53 1.91 -2.30
N HIS A 185 14.14 1.41 -1.15
CA HIS A 185 13.25 2.09 -0.22
C HIS A 185 13.86 1.97 1.18
N LEU A 186 13.97 3.09 1.87
CA LEU A 186 14.40 3.18 3.25
C LEU A 186 13.25 3.73 4.08
N GLU A 187 13.00 3.13 5.22
CA GLU A 187 12.00 3.58 6.18
C GLU A 187 12.62 3.70 7.56
N PHE A 188 12.32 4.79 8.25
CA PHE A 188 12.77 5.06 9.60
C PHE A 188 11.66 5.72 10.41
N GLY A 189 11.36 5.15 11.58
CA GLY A 189 10.31 5.68 12.44
C GLY A 189 10.07 4.86 13.68
N THR A 190 8.96 5.13 14.34
CA THR A 190 8.59 4.48 15.60
C THR A 190 7.89 3.13 15.39
N PHE A 191 7.42 2.82 14.18
CA PHE A 191 6.79 1.54 13.86
C PHE A 191 7.74 0.61 13.11
N ARG A 192 8.43 1.12 12.08
CA ARG A 192 9.37 0.34 11.26
C ARG A 192 10.70 1.07 11.07
N ILE A 193 11.76 0.29 11.07
CA ILE A 193 13.08 0.69 10.58
C ILE A 193 13.51 -0.41 9.61
N GLY A 194 13.77 -0.03 8.37
CA GLY A 194 14.13 -1.02 7.37
C GLY A 194 14.62 -0.46 6.05
N ALA A 195 15.21 -1.35 5.28
CA ALA A 195 15.65 -1.11 3.92
C ALA A 195 15.18 -2.25 3.02
N LYS A 196 14.68 -1.89 1.83
CA LYS A 196 14.22 -2.85 0.82
C LYS A 196 14.80 -2.43 -0.51
N THR A 197 15.40 -3.36 -1.22
CA THR A 197 15.88 -3.12 -2.59
C THR A 197 15.33 -4.19 -3.50
N LYS A 198 14.87 -3.76 -4.67
CA LYS A 198 14.37 -4.63 -5.73
C LYS A 198 15.14 -4.38 -7.00
N PHE A 199 15.38 -5.45 -7.74
CA PHE A 199 16.02 -5.44 -9.04
C PHE A 199 15.11 -6.09 -10.06
N GLY A 200 15.18 -5.63 -11.31
CA GLY A 200 14.41 -6.20 -12.41
C GLY A 200 15.03 -5.94 -13.76
N LEU A 201 14.57 -6.70 -14.75
CA LEU A 201 14.90 -6.51 -16.15
C LEU A 201 13.64 -6.15 -16.91
N GLN A 202 13.71 -5.09 -17.69
CA GLN A 202 12.70 -4.76 -18.69
C GLN A 202 13.20 -5.26 -20.05
N LEU A 203 12.36 -6.05 -20.70
CA LEU A 203 12.65 -6.63 -22.01
C LEU A 203 11.64 -6.13 -23.05
N GLY A 204 12.08 -5.87 -24.27
CA GLY A 204 11.21 -5.42 -25.35
C GLY A 204 11.13 -3.91 -25.45
N ASN A 205 9.93 -3.35 -25.53
CA ASN A 205 9.73 -1.91 -25.69
C ASN A 205 10.00 -1.19 -24.36
N LEU A 206 11.17 -0.55 -24.24
CA LEU A 206 11.64 0.04 -23.00
C LEU A 206 10.80 1.27 -22.62
N GLN A 207 10.30 1.26 -21.39
CA GLN A 207 9.56 2.39 -20.83
C GLN A 207 10.43 3.21 -19.87
N GLY A 208 10.06 4.47 -19.67
CA GLY A 208 10.65 5.33 -18.65
C GLY A 208 10.24 4.94 -17.23
N LEU A 209 10.91 5.51 -16.24
CA LEU A 209 10.45 5.46 -14.84
C LEU A 209 9.22 6.38 -14.65
N PRO A 210 8.30 6.02 -13.75
CA PRO A 210 8.32 4.82 -12.91
C PRO A 210 7.97 3.59 -13.72
N PHE A 211 8.96 2.76 -14.01
CA PHE A 211 8.73 1.50 -14.74
C PHE A 211 7.85 0.55 -13.93
N PHE A 212 8.11 0.52 -12.64
CA PHE A 212 7.26 -0.18 -11.69
C PHE A 212 6.09 0.75 -11.31
N GLY A 213 5.36 1.24 -12.26
CA GLY A 213 4.31 2.24 -12.08
C GLY A 213 3.25 1.88 -11.05
N TYR A 214 3.26 0.66 -10.60
CA TYR A 214 2.37 0.13 -9.60
C TYR A 214 3.09 -0.91 -8.77
N ARG A 215 3.41 -0.56 -7.55
CA ARG A 215 3.71 -1.45 -6.44
C ARG A 215 4.86 -2.39 -6.61
N LEU A 216 5.84 -1.97 -5.96
CA LEU A 216 6.77 -2.84 -5.32
C LEU A 216 6.44 -2.78 -3.82
N GLU A 217 5.30 -3.33 -3.41
CA GLU A 217 5.03 -3.73 -2.04
C GLU A 217 5.48 -5.16 -1.81
#